data_00d3cd060eb2f7e58c608d834c6fb525
#
_entry.id   00d3cd060eb2f7e58c608d834c6fb525
#
_cell.length_a   1.000
_cell.length_b   1.000
_cell.length_c   1.000
_cell.angle_alpha   90.00
_cell.angle_beta   90.00
_cell.angle_gamma   90.00
#
_symmetry.space_group_name_H-M   'P 1'
#
loop_
_entity.id
_entity.type
_entity.pdbx_description
1 polymer ?
#
loop_
_entity_poly.entity_id
_entity_poly.type
_entity_poly.pdbx_seq_one_letter_code
_entity_poly.pdbx_strand_id
1 'polypeptide(L)'
;GLKEQKMISNQILQNTIEGLKGIARVELCVMDVDGKEVAATMDMGNCSKPAVEFAASPADSQEIQGYQYFKIYDEQQLEYILVAGGTGEDVYMIGKMVAFQIQNLLVAYKERFDKDNFIKNLLLDNLLLVDIYSRSKKLHIQTDVPRVVMIVESAGGKDNNVLELARTHFGSNSKDFITAVDESNVIVVKEFAETDTGKEIEKSARVLEAALLKEGIREVRIAYGTIVHEIKEVSRSYKEAKMALDVGKIFFDERDIIAYSELGIGRLIYQLPIPLCKMFIREIFGGKSPDDFDEETLTTIYKFFENSLNVSETSRQLFIHRNTLVYRLDKLQKSTGLDLRVFEDAITFKIALMVVKYMKYMETYEY
;
A
#
# COMPACT_ATOMS: atom_id res chain seq x y z
N GLY A 1 14.84 -19.16 -14.94
CA GLY A 1 15.59 -17.94 -14.96
C GLY A 1 14.68 -16.76 -14.65
N LEU A 2 14.75 -16.25 -13.45
CA LEU A 2 14.19 -14.95 -13.09
C LEU A 2 14.88 -13.92 -14.00
N LYS A 3 14.11 -13.30 -14.89
CA LYS A 3 14.56 -12.11 -15.60
C LYS A 3 14.94 -11.11 -14.50
N GLU A 4 16.22 -10.76 -14.43
CA GLU A 4 16.66 -9.64 -13.59
C GLU A 4 15.80 -8.44 -13.94
N GLN A 5 14.99 -8.02 -12.98
CA GLN A 5 14.15 -6.84 -13.12
C GLN A 5 15.12 -5.66 -13.15
N LYS A 6 15.27 -5.02 -14.31
CA LYS A 6 16.14 -3.85 -14.44
C LYS A 6 15.67 -2.78 -13.46
N MET A 7 16.57 -2.32 -12.59
CA MET A 7 16.28 -1.30 -11.57
C MET A 7 15.85 0.03 -12.17
N ILE A 8 16.33 0.35 -13.36
CA ILE A 8 15.97 1.56 -14.09
C ILE A 8 15.30 1.18 -15.41
N SER A 9 14.18 1.80 -15.73
CA SER A 9 13.46 1.53 -16.97
C SER A 9 14.11 2.25 -18.14
N ASN A 10 13.94 1.69 -19.35
CA ASN A 10 14.39 2.31 -20.58
C ASN A 10 13.76 3.68 -20.81
N GLN A 11 12.51 3.87 -20.36
CA GLN A 11 11.81 5.15 -20.48
C GLN A 11 12.44 6.24 -19.62
N ILE A 12 12.95 5.92 -18.44
CA ILE A 12 13.65 6.87 -17.57
C ILE A 12 14.98 7.29 -18.23
N LEU A 13 15.73 6.35 -18.78
CA LEU A 13 16.95 6.65 -19.54
C LEU A 13 16.64 7.54 -20.76
N GLN A 14 15.59 7.22 -21.50
CA GLN A 14 15.15 8.00 -22.64
C GLN A 14 14.81 9.45 -22.25
N ASN A 15 14.02 9.64 -21.21
CA ASN A 15 13.66 10.98 -20.71
C ASN A 15 14.88 11.74 -20.23
N THR A 16 15.83 11.07 -19.60
CA THR A 16 17.06 11.68 -19.07
C THR A 16 17.93 12.20 -20.21
N ILE A 17 18.20 11.37 -21.23
CA ILE A 17 19.05 11.81 -22.36
C ILE A 17 18.38 12.85 -23.24
N GLU A 18 17.06 12.81 -23.41
CA GLU A 18 16.31 13.85 -24.12
C GLU A 18 16.39 15.20 -23.41
N GLY A 19 16.23 15.18 -22.08
CA GLY A 19 16.40 16.39 -21.28
C GLY A 19 17.82 16.97 -21.37
N LEU A 20 18.84 16.12 -21.29
CA LEU A 20 20.24 16.53 -21.40
C LEU A 20 20.59 17.02 -22.82
N LYS A 21 20.07 16.40 -23.87
CA LYS A 21 20.19 16.88 -25.24
C LYS A 21 19.62 18.30 -25.39
N GLY A 22 18.46 18.54 -24.78
CA GLY A 22 17.83 19.87 -24.83
C GLY A 22 18.71 20.97 -24.26
N ILE A 23 19.56 20.65 -23.30
CA ILE A 23 20.50 21.58 -22.66
C ILE A 23 21.82 21.67 -23.46
N ALA A 24 22.41 20.51 -23.74
CA ALA A 24 23.78 20.40 -24.26
C ALA A 24 23.88 20.41 -25.78
N ARG A 25 22.79 20.18 -26.48
CA ARG A 25 22.70 20.12 -27.96
C ARG A 25 23.64 19.09 -28.59
N VAL A 26 23.88 17.97 -27.91
CA VAL A 26 24.66 16.81 -28.36
C VAL A 26 23.71 15.62 -28.47
N GLU A 27 23.77 14.89 -29.57
CA GLU A 27 23.01 13.65 -29.74
C GLU A 27 23.58 12.56 -28.85
N LEU A 28 22.69 11.81 -28.21
CA LEU A 28 23.04 10.81 -27.21
C LEU A 28 22.34 9.49 -27.50
N CYS A 29 23.04 8.37 -27.25
CA CYS A 29 22.49 7.03 -27.31
C CYS A 29 23.04 6.22 -26.17
N VAL A 30 22.18 5.42 -25.52
CA VAL A 30 22.57 4.48 -24.49
C VAL A 30 22.32 3.07 -25.01
N MET A 31 23.34 2.23 -24.95
CA MET A 31 23.30 0.82 -25.35
C MET A 31 23.63 -0.07 -24.16
N ASP A 32 23.12 -1.31 -24.19
CA ASP A 32 23.58 -2.33 -23.25
C ASP A 32 24.94 -2.90 -23.70
N VAL A 33 25.49 -3.79 -22.89
CA VAL A 33 26.81 -4.41 -23.17
C VAL A 33 26.80 -5.31 -24.42
N ASP A 34 25.63 -5.74 -24.87
CA ASP A 34 25.44 -6.55 -26.06
C ASP A 34 25.24 -5.72 -27.33
N GLY A 35 25.28 -4.40 -27.21
CA GLY A 35 25.12 -3.47 -28.30
C GLY A 35 23.68 -3.17 -28.69
N LYS A 36 22.72 -3.58 -27.86
CA LYS A 36 21.31 -3.27 -28.07
C LYS A 36 21.01 -1.85 -27.60
N GLU A 37 20.34 -1.06 -28.45
CA GLU A 37 19.90 0.28 -28.09
C GLU A 37 18.84 0.23 -26.98
N VAL A 38 19.06 1.00 -25.92
CA VAL A 38 18.17 1.14 -24.77
C VAL A 38 17.42 2.47 -24.84
N ALA A 39 18.10 3.51 -25.23
CA ALA A 39 17.56 4.84 -25.41
C ALA A 39 18.40 5.64 -26.43
N ALA A 40 17.76 6.49 -27.20
CA ALA A 40 18.46 7.34 -28.16
C ALA A 40 17.70 8.63 -28.44
N THR A 41 18.42 9.72 -28.68
CA THR A 41 17.84 11.00 -29.08
C THR A 41 17.65 11.10 -30.59
N MET A 42 18.39 10.31 -31.35
CA MET A 42 18.23 10.13 -32.80
C MET A 42 18.78 8.77 -33.21
N ASP A 43 18.50 8.35 -34.43
CA ASP A 43 19.15 7.19 -35.01
C ASP A 43 20.62 7.50 -35.29
N MET A 44 21.51 6.86 -34.53
CA MET A 44 22.96 7.08 -34.66
C MET A 44 23.65 6.02 -35.52
N GLY A 45 22.87 5.26 -36.31
CA GLY A 45 23.39 4.30 -37.29
C GLY A 45 24.04 3.08 -36.67
N ASN A 46 25.17 2.64 -37.24
CA ASN A 46 25.83 1.37 -36.89
C ASN A 46 26.76 1.46 -35.69
N CYS A 47 26.30 2.01 -34.55
CA CYS A 47 27.10 2.09 -33.33
C CYS A 47 27.11 0.80 -32.51
N SER A 48 26.27 -0.18 -32.82
CA SER A 48 26.13 -1.42 -32.07
C SER A 48 27.42 -2.24 -31.99
N LYS A 49 28.02 -2.51 -33.16
CA LYS A 49 29.25 -3.30 -33.23
C LYS A 49 30.44 -2.59 -32.57
N PRO A 50 30.72 -1.30 -32.86
CA PRO A 50 31.75 -0.57 -32.14
C PRO A 50 31.52 -0.51 -30.61
N ALA A 51 30.25 -0.42 -30.17
CA ALA A 51 29.92 -0.42 -28.73
C ALA A 51 30.31 -1.75 -28.07
N VAL A 52 30.03 -2.89 -28.69
CA VAL A 52 30.41 -4.21 -28.20
C VAL A 52 31.91 -4.36 -28.11
N GLU A 53 32.66 -3.95 -29.12
CA GLU A 53 34.13 -3.96 -29.14
C GLU A 53 34.70 -3.06 -28.05
N PHE A 54 34.14 -1.86 -27.87
CA PHE A 54 34.53 -0.93 -26.82
C PHE A 54 34.23 -1.49 -25.43
N ALA A 55 33.09 -2.16 -25.22
CA ALA A 55 32.75 -2.79 -23.95
C ALA A 55 33.79 -3.81 -23.50
N ALA A 56 34.40 -4.54 -24.45
CA ALA A 56 35.44 -5.53 -24.18
C ALA A 56 36.85 -4.88 -24.01
N SER A 57 37.02 -3.62 -24.34
CA SER A 57 38.31 -2.92 -24.23
C SER A 57 38.57 -2.45 -22.78
N PRO A 58 39.83 -2.17 -22.40
CA PRO A 58 40.13 -1.64 -21.07
C PRO A 58 39.87 -0.14 -20.93
N ALA A 59 39.61 0.58 -22.00
CA ALA A 59 39.41 2.03 -21.98
C ALA A 59 38.07 2.42 -21.36
N ASP A 60 38.03 3.49 -20.56
CA ASP A 60 36.79 4.03 -19.99
C ASP A 60 36.07 4.96 -20.97
N SER A 61 36.80 5.52 -21.92
CA SER A 61 36.24 6.32 -23.02
C SER A 61 37.08 6.14 -24.27
N GLN A 62 36.46 6.29 -25.44
CA GLN A 62 37.14 6.17 -26.72
C GLN A 62 36.37 6.90 -27.82
N GLU A 63 37.11 7.52 -28.75
CA GLU A 63 36.55 8.03 -29.99
C GLU A 63 36.61 6.94 -31.06
N ILE A 64 35.49 6.64 -31.69
CA ILE A 64 35.38 5.65 -32.76
C ILE A 64 34.49 6.22 -33.87
N GLN A 65 35.05 6.38 -35.06
CA GLN A 65 34.30 6.77 -36.29
C GLN A 65 33.45 8.04 -36.11
N GLY A 66 33.96 9.03 -35.41
CA GLY A 66 33.29 10.30 -35.23
C GLY A 66 32.32 10.37 -34.04
N TYR A 67 32.31 9.35 -33.21
CA TYR A 67 31.49 9.33 -32.00
C TYR A 67 32.35 9.12 -30.77
N GLN A 68 31.91 9.65 -29.63
CA GLN A 68 32.55 9.44 -28.32
C GLN A 68 31.80 8.35 -27.56
N TYR A 69 32.52 7.35 -27.06
CA TYR A 69 31.98 6.22 -26.32
C TYR A 69 32.44 6.30 -24.86
N PHE A 70 31.53 6.05 -23.94
CA PHE A 70 31.78 6.09 -22.50
C PHE A 70 31.20 4.84 -21.83
N LYS A 71 31.93 4.28 -20.86
CA LYS A 71 31.45 3.20 -20.04
C LYS A 71 30.67 3.73 -18.83
N ILE A 72 29.56 3.11 -18.55
CA ILE A 72 28.72 3.39 -17.37
C ILE A 72 28.66 2.13 -16.53
N TYR A 73 29.14 2.24 -15.30
CA TYR A 73 29.21 1.12 -14.36
C TYR A 73 28.09 1.20 -13.32
N ASP A 74 27.58 0.02 -12.93
CA ASP A 74 26.84 -0.16 -11.68
C ASP A 74 27.77 -0.90 -10.72
N GLU A 75 28.27 -0.19 -9.70
CA GLU A 75 29.37 -0.62 -8.86
C GLU A 75 30.61 -0.95 -9.68
N GLN A 76 30.98 -2.24 -9.77
CA GLN A 76 32.14 -2.68 -10.55
C GLN A 76 31.75 -3.38 -11.85
N GLN A 77 30.45 -3.50 -12.13
CA GLN A 77 29.93 -4.16 -13.32
C GLN A 77 29.56 -3.15 -14.40
N LEU A 78 30.05 -3.39 -15.62
CA LEU A 78 29.68 -2.57 -16.78
C LEU A 78 28.21 -2.83 -17.14
N GLU A 79 27.38 -1.78 -17.12
CA GLU A 79 25.95 -1.87 -17.40
C GLU A 79 25.56 -1.28 -18.75
N TYR A 80 26.12 -0.13 -19.09
CA TYR A 80 25.75 0.59 -20.30
C TYR A 80 26.96 1.20 -21.00
N ILE A 81 26.79 1.42 -22.29
CA ILE A 81 27.67 2.21 -23.13
C ILE A 81 26.89 3.47 -23.57
N LEU A 82 27.45 4.65 -23.26
CA LEU A 82 26.91 5.93 -23.77
C LEU A 82 27.67 6.28 -25.03
N VAL A 83 26.93 6.64 -26.06
CA VAL A 83 27.49 7.17 -27.32
C VAL A 83 27.05 8.62 -27.47
N ALA A 84 28.01 9.54 -27.64
CA ALA A 84 27.76 10.94 -27.90
C ALA A 84 28.17 11.30 -29.32
N GLY A 85 27.29 12.01 -30.01
CA GLY A 85 27.52 12.38 -31.43
C GLY A 85 28.43 13.58 -31.58
N GLY A 86 29.61 13.37 -32.18
CA GLY A 86 30.57 14.40 -32.48
C GLY A 86 31.98 14.07 -32.01
N THR A 87 32.96 14.86 -32.44
CA THR A 87 34.38 14.62 -32.19
C THR A 87 35.13 15.78 -31.52
N GLY A 88 34.45 16.85 -31.15
CA GLY A 88 35.07 18.01 -30.47
C GLY A 88 35.33 17.77 -28.98
N GLU A 89 36.21 18.57 -28.37
CA GLU A 89 36.43 18.53 -26.93
C GLU A 89 35.14 18.77 -26.12
N ASP A 90 34.28 19.64 -26.64
CA ASP A 90 32.98 19.92 -26.02
C ASP A 90 32.08 18.66 -25.94
N VAL A 91 32.10 17.87 -27.04
CA VAL A 91 31.34 16.61 -27.09
C VAL A 91 31.90 15.59 -26.08
N TYR A 92 33.21 15.51 -25.96
CA TYR A 92 33.87 14.66 -24.96
C TYR A 92 33.46 15.05 -23.54
N MET A 93 33.56 16.33 -23.20
CA MET A 93 33.22 16.81 -21.87
C MET A 93 31.73 16.62 -21.56
N ILE A 94 30.86 16.94 -22.51
CA ILE A 94 29.42 16.79 -22.38
C ILE A 94 29.08 15.29 -22.20
N GLY A 95 29.63 14.42 -23.03
CA GLY A 95 29.42 12.98 -22.93
C GLY A 95 29.88 12.42 -21.58
N LYS A 96 31.03 12.89 -21.07
CA LYS A 96 31.53 12.48 -19.76
C LYS A 96 30.61 12.94 -18.62
N MET A 97 30.08 14.17 -18.72
CA MET A 97 29.11 14.68 -17.75
C MET A 97 27.80 13.90 -17.78
N VAL A 98 27.32 13.56 -18.98
CA VAL A 98 26.10 12.74 -19.14
C VAL A 98 26.31 11.34 -18.59
N ALA A 99 27.46 10.70 -18.86
CA ALA A 99 27.80 9.40 -18.31
C ALA A 99 27.82 9.41 -16.78
N PHE A 100 28.43 10.45 -16.21
CA PHE A 100 28.45 10.65 -14.76
C PHE A 100 27.04 10.84 -14.18
N GLN A 101 26.19 11.61 -14.83
CA GLN A 101 24.80 11.83 -14.42
C GLN A 101 24.00 10.54 -14.46
N ILE A 102 24.14 9.73 -15.52
CA ILE A 102 23.47 8.45 -15.63
C ILE A 102 23.98 7.49 -14.55
N GLN A 103 25.27 7.47 -14.28
CA GLN A 103 25.85 6.64 -13.23
C GLN A 103 25.29 7.01 -11.84
N ASN A 104 25.19 8.29 -11.54
CA ASN A 104 24.54 8.77 -10.31
C ASN A 104 23.06 8.40 -10.24
N LEU A 105 22.37 8.45 -11.36
CA LEU A 105 20.97 8.03 -11.45
C LEU A 105 20.80 6.54 -11.14
N LEU A 106 21.70 5.69 -11.64
CA LEU A 106 21.72 4.25 -11.34
C LEU A 106 21.93 4.01 -9.85
N VAL A 107 22.86 4.72 -9.21
CA VAL A 107 23.11 4.61 -7.77
C VAL A 107 21.85 5.00 -6.98
N ALA A 108 21.20 6.09 -7.34
CA ALA A 108 19.98 6.55 -6.66
C ALA A 108 18.82 5.57 -6.79
N TYR A 109 18.61 5.02 -7.98
CA TYR A 109 17.56 4.02 -8.22
C TYR A 109 17.85 2.70 -7.49
N LYS A 110 19.11 2.28 -7.41
CA LYS A 110 19.50 1.09 -6.66
C LYS A 110 19.23 1.26 -5.17
N GLU A 111 19.59 2.39 -4.60
CA GLU A 111 19.33 2.70 -3.19
C GLU A 111 17.83 2.67 -2.89
N ARG A 112 17.03 3.30 -3.75
CA ARG A 112 15.57 3.28 -3.63
C ARG A 112 15.01 1.87 -3.73
N PHE A 113 15.50 1.06 -4.67
CA PHE A 113 15.11 -0.34 -4.84
C PHE A 113 15.46 -1.17 -3.60
N ASP A 114 16.66 -1.03 -3.07
CA ASP A 114 17.12 -1.75 -1.89
C ASP A 114 16.31 -1.38 -0.65
N LYS A 115 15.98 -0.11 -0.46
CA LYS A 115 15.09 0.34 0.62
C LYS A 115 13.68 -0.22 0.47
N ASP A 116 13.10 -0.17 -0.72
CA ASP A 116 11.77 -0.71 -0.98
C ASP A 116 11.72 -2.21 -0.72
N ASN A 117 12.70 -2.95 -1.21
CA ASN A 117 12.82 -4.39 -0.97
C ASN A 117 13.00 -4.73 0.51
N PHE A 118 13.81 -3.95 1.22
CA PHE A 118 14.01 -4.11 2.67
C PHE A 118 12.68 -3.91 3.41
N ILE A 119 11.95 -2.85 3.12
CA ILE A 119 10.67 -2.55 3.78
C ILE A 119 9.61 -3.60 3.47
N LYS A 120 9.51 -4.06 2.23
CA LYS A 120 8.58 -5.15 1.86
C LYS A 120 8.83 -6.41 2.66
N ASN A 121 10.10 -6.83 2.77
CA ASN A 121 10.47 -8.01 3.54
C ASN A 121 10.27 -7.82 5.04
N LEU A 122 10.53 -6.62 5.54
CA LEU A 122 10.26 -6.25 6.93
C LEU A 122 8.78 -6.36 7.28
N LEU A 123 7.91 -5.80 6.44
CA LEU A 123 6.45 -5.86 6.61
C LEU A 123 5.94 -7.29 6.60
N LEU A 124 6.47 -8.12 5.72
CA LEU A 124 6.08 -9.52 5.57
C LEU A 124 6.73 -10.47 6.60
N ASP A 125 7.54 -9.92 7.50
CA ASP A 125 8.22 -10.67 8.56
C ASP A 125 9.18 -11.75 8.02
N ASN A 126 9.83 -11.46 6.89
CA ASN A 126 10.74 -12.37 6.19
C ASN A 126 12.22 -12.18 6.56
N LEU A 127 12.53 -11.30 7.52
CA LEU A 127 13.89 -10.96 7.89
C LEU A 127 14.23 -11.45 9.29
N LEU A 128 15.45 -11.97 9.45
CA LEU A 128 16.00 -12.26 10.76
C LEU A 128 16.37 -10.95 11.47
N LEU A 129 16.32 -10.95 12.80
CA LEU A 129 16.60 -9.77 13.61
C LEU A 129 17.99 -9.17 13.30
N VAL A 130 18.99 -10.01 13.11
CA VAL A 130 20.35 -9.57 12.73
C VAL A 130 20.35 -8.84 11.39
N ASP A 131 19.59 -9.35 10.43
CA ASP A 131 19.50 -8.76 9.09
C ASP A 131 18.74 -7.42 9.13
N ILE A 132 17.72 -7.30 9.98
CA ILE A 132 16.97 -6.03 10.16
C ILE A 132 17.94 -4.92 10.56
N TYR A 133 18.73 -5.14 11.59
CA TYR A 133 19.65 -4.10 12.11
C TYR A 133 20.84 -3.87 11.17
N SER A 134 21.40 -4.91 10.59
CA SER A 134 22.51 -4.83 9.65
C SER A 134 22.12 -4.03 8.39
N ARG A 135 20.96 -4.35 7.79
CA ARG A 135 20.47 -3.65 6.60
C ARG A 135 20.02 -2.22 6.90
N SER A 136 19.40 -1.99 8.06
CA SER A 136 19.02 -0.64 8.50
C SER A 136 20.24 0.27 8.57
N LYS A 137 21.34 -0.22 9.13
CA LYS A 137 22.60 0.53 9.21
C LYS A 137 23.16 0.82 7.81
N LYS A 138 23.19 -0.18 6.95
CA LYS A 138 23.67 -0.04 5.57
C LYS A 138 22.86 0.96 4.76
N LEU A 139 21.54 0.97 4.94
CA LEU A 139 20.60 1.83 4.24
C LEU A 139 20.36 3.18 4.92
N HIS A 140 21.06 3.45 6.02
CA HIS A 140 20.94 4.68 6.82
C HIS A 140 19.50 4.93 7.33
N ILE A 141 18.85 3.86 7.77
CA ILE A 141 17.50 3.91 8.34
C ILE A 141 17.61 3.94 9.86
N GLN A 142 16.98 4.91 10.50
CA GLN A 142 16.92 5.00 11.96
C GLN A 142 16.06 3.85 12.51
N THR A 143 16.54 3.22 13.58
CA THR A 143 15.88 2.03 14.16
C THR A 143 14.97 2.34 15.34
N ASP A 144 15.17 3.47 16.04
CA ASP A 144 14.53 3.81 17.31
C ASP A 144 13.65 5.07 17.19
N VAL A 145 12.78 5.11 16.20
CA VAL A 145 11.87 6.24 16.00
C VAL A 145 10.42 5.76 15.96
N PRO A 146 9.47 6.59 16.41
CA PRO A 146 8.06 6.23 16.34
C PRO A 146 7.58 6.10 14.90
N ARG A 147 6.96 4.98 14.58
CA ARG A 147 6.38 4.72 13.25
C ARG A 147 5.00 4.09 13.38
N VAL A 148 4.17 4.35 12.39
CA VAL A 148 2.87 3.70 12.22
C VAL A 148 2.76 3.19 10.79
N VAL A 149 2.19 2.02 10.64
CA VAL A 149 1.86 1.49 9.32
C VAL A 149 0.42 1.81 8.98
N MET A 150 0.21 2.42 7.81
CA MET A 150 -1.10 2.67 7.21
C MET A 150 -1.26 1.84 5.95
N ILE A 151 -2.45 1.29 5.74
CA ILE A 151 -2.82 0.62 4.49
C ILE A 151 -3.88 1.46 3.81
N VAL A 152 -3.64 1.81 2.56
CA VAL A 152 -4.56 2.57 1.72
C VAL A 152 -5.15 1.63 0.69
N GLU A 153 -6.44 1.38 0.77
CA GLU A 153 -7.20 0.61 -0.21
C GLU A 153 -8.04 1.55 -1.07
N SER A 154 -8.09 1.32 -2.34
CA SER A 154 -8.97 2.04 -3.26
C SER A 154 -9.61 1.08 -4.23
N ALA A 155 -10.86 1.36 -4.62
CA ALA A 155 -11.49 0.67 -5.73
C ALA A 155 -10.92 1.29 -7.00
N GLY A 156 -10.06 0.57 -7.67
CA GLY A 156 -9.56 1.12 -8.88
C GLY A 156 -8.85 0.11 -9.75
N GLY A 157 -9.12 0.23 -11.03
CA GLY A 157 -8.43 -0.51 -12.04
C GLY A 157 -6.96 -0.09 -12.17
N LYS A 158 -6.30 -0.69 -13.13
CA LYS A 158 -4.87 -0.55 -13.45
C LYS A 158 -4.38 0.89 -13.67
N ASP A 159 -5.28 1.87 -13.78
CA ASP A 159 -4.96 3.27 -14.06
C ASP A 159 -4.87 4.15 -12.80
N ASN A 160 -5.03 3.56 -11.62
CA ASN A 160 -4.96 4.31 -10.38
C ASN A 160 -3.50 4.44 -9.91
N ASN A 161 -2.98 5.64 -10.05
CA ASN A 161 -1.66 6.03 -9.56
C ASN A 161 -1.64 6.31 -8.05
N VAL A 162 -2.34 5.50 -7.24
CA VAL A 162 -2.40 5.72 -5.79
C VAL A 162 -1.02 5.67 -5.16
N LEU A 163 -0.18 4.73 -5.60
CA LEU A 163 1.19 4.62 -5.14
C LEU A 163 2.00 5.89 -5.43
N GLU A 164 1.93 6.40 -6.66
CA GLU A 164 2.65 7.60 -7.05
C GLU A 164 2.10 8.86 -6.36
N LEU A 165 0.79 8.96 -6.20
CA LEU A 165 0.14 10.05 -5.48
C LEU A 165 0.53 10.05 -3.99
N ALA A 166 0.56 8.88 -3.36
CA ALA A 166 1.00 8.74 -1.98
C ALA A 166 2.48 9.11 -1.83
N ARG A 167 3.33 8.68 -2.76
CA ARG A 167 4.75 9.07 -2.80
C ARG A 167 4.92 10.57 -2.95
N THR A 168 4.15 11.22 -3.81
CA THR A 168 4.17 12.66 -3.98
C THR A 168 3.72 13.39 -2.71
N HIS A 169 2.68 12.89 -2.08
CA HIS A 169 2.15 13.50 -0.85
C HIS A 169 3.14 13.45 0.31
N PHE A 170 3.81 12.31 0.51
CA PHE A 170 4.81 12.12 1.58
C PHE A 170 6.25 12.24 1.08
N GLY A 171 6.46 12.36 -0.21
CA GLY A 171 7.74 12.11 -0.87
C GLY A 171 8.85 13.12 -0.62
N SER A 172 8.53 14.29 -0.06
CA SER A 172 9.55 15.25 0.39
C SER A 172 10.21 14.81 1.71
N ASN A 173 9.66 13.79 2.38
CA ASN A 173 10.20 13.25 3.61
C ASN A 173 10.83 11.88 3.34
N SER A 174 12.17 11.85 3.22
CA SER A 174 12.95 10.61 2.98
C SER A 174 12.87 9.59 4.13
N LYS A 175 12.21 9.93 5.24
CA LYS A 175 12.06 9.08 6.42
C LYS A 175 10.84 8.18 6.35
N ASP A 176 9.87 8.50 5.49
CA ASP A 176 8.67 7.70 5.29
C ASP A 176 8.90 6.70 4.15
N PHE A 177 8.30 5.51 4.28
CA PHE A 177 8.38 4.48 3.26
C PHE A 177 7.00 4.25 2.66
N ILE A 178 6.93 4.23 1.34
CA ILE A 178 5.69 4.03 0.62
C ILE A 178 5.93 2.91 -0.38
N THR A 179 5.19 1.82 -0.25
CA THR A 179 5.35 0.63 -1.06
C THR A 179 4.01 -0.03 -1.35
N ALA A 180 4.02 -1.05 -2.18
CA ALA A 180 2.86 -1.89 -2.46
C ALA A 180 3.28 -3.36 -2.41
N VAL A 181 2.52 -4.17 -1.68
CA VAL A 181 2.74 -5.63 -1.61
C VAL A 181 1.78 -6.38 -2.53
N ASP A 182 0.72 -5.72 -3.00
CA ASP A 182 -0.24 -6.24 -3.96
C ASP A 182 -0.78 -5.10 -4.85
N GLU A 183 -1.66 -5.44 -5.79
CA GLU A 183 -2.19 -4.47 -6.77
C GLU A 183 -3.23 -3.50 -6.21
N SER A 184 -3.85 -3.81 -5.08
CA SER A 184 -4.99 -3.05 -4.54
C SER A 184 -4.64 -2.20 -3.33
N ASN A 185 -3.53 -2.47 -2.65
CA ASN A 185 -3.18 -1.81 -1.40
C ASN A 185 -1.83 -1.11 -1.48
N VAL A 186 -1.83 0.14 -1.08
CA VAL A 186 -0.61 0.92 -0.86
C VAL A 186 -0.32 0.95 0.64
N ILE A 187 0.94 0.75 1.00
CA ILE A 187 1.38 0.72 2.38
C ILE A 187 2.28 1.93 2.65
N VAL A 188 1.95 2.67 3.70
CA VAL A 188 2.72 3.81 4.16
C VAL A 188 3.28 3.47 5.54
N VAL A 189 4.60 3.50 5.67
CA VAL A 189 5.29 3.41 6.97
C VAL A 189 5.73 4.82 7.31
N LYS A 190 5.00 5.47 8.20
CA LYS A 190 5.20 6.89 8.50
C LYS A 190 5.85 7.09 9.85
N GLU A 191 6.88 7.96 9.87
CA GLU A 191 7.52 8.40 11.08
C GLU A 191 6.71 9.54 11.73
N PHE A 192 6.60 9.48 13.06
CA PHE A 192 5.95 10.49 13.88
C PHE A 192 6.92 11.04 14.92
N ALA A 193 6.59 12.17 15.54
CA ALA A 193 7.35 12.70 16.64
C ALA A 193 7.06 11.92 17.94
N GLU A 194 8.00 11.92 18.89
CA GLU A 194 7.83 11.26 20.19
C GLU A 194 6.60 11.76 20.96
N THR A 195 6.19 13.00 20.71
CA THR A 195 5.02 13.64 21.33
C THR A 195 3.72 13.39 20.58
N ASP A 196 3.77 12.78 19.38
CA ASP A 196 2.58 12.55 18.59
C ASP A 196 1.71 11.44 19.19
N THR A 197 0.41 11.61 19.07
CA THR A 197 -0.63 10.71 19.58
C THR A 197 -1.52 10.20 18.44
N GLY A 198 -2.59 9.47 18.80
CA GLY A 198 -3.58 9.02 17.85
C GLY A 198 -4.24 10.14 17.04
N LYS A 199 -4.27 11.36 17.55
CA LYS A 199 -4.85 12.52 16.84
C LYS A 199 -4.02 12.91 15.63
N GLU A 200 -2.71 12.94 15.78
CA GLU A 200 -1.78 13.28 14.70
C GLU A 200 -1.78 12.19 13.63
N ILE A 201 -1.91 10.92 14.03
CA ILE A 201 -2.02 9.79 13.10
C ILE A 201 -3.32 9.90 12.29
N GLU A 202 -4.44 10.11 12.95
CA GLU A 202 -5.74 10.28 12.29
C GLU A 202 -5.73 11.48 11.34
N LYS A 203 -5.17 12.60 11.76
CA LYS A 203 -5.01 13.80 10.93
C LYS A 203 -4.19 13.49 9.68
N SER A 204 -3.08 12.78 9.82
CA SER A 204 -2.25 12.37 8.69
C SER A 204 -3.03 11.50 7.69
N ALA A 205 -3.83 10.55 8.19
CA ALA A 205 -4.67 9.70 7.36
C ALA A 205 -5.75 10.52 6.62
N ARG A 206 -6.40 11.46 7.30
CA ARG A 206 -7.43 12.33 6.69
C ARG A 206 -6.87 13.25 5.62
N VAL A 207 -5.68 13.78 5.83
CA VAL A 207 -5.00 14.63 4.85
C VAL A 207 -4.65 13.82 3.60
N LEU A 208 -4.15 12.61 3.78
CA LEU A 208 -3.88 11.70 2.65
C LEU A 208 -5.17 11.34 1.89
N GLU A 209 -6.24 10.99 2.60
CA GLU A 209 -7.54 10.70 1.98
C GLU A 209 -8.02 11.87 1.14
N ALA A 210 -7.99 13.09 1.70
CA ALA A 210 -8.41 14.29 0.99
C ALA A 210 -7.57 14.55 -0.27
N ALA A 211 -6.25 14.33 -0.19
CA ALA A 211 -5.35 14.48 -1.33
C ALA A 211 -5.68 13.48 -2.45
N LEU A 212 -5.98 12.24 -2.10
CA LEU A 212 -6.35 11.20 -3.06
C LEU A 212 -7.71 11.47 -3.71
N LEU A 213 -8.69 11.88 -2.92
CA LEU A 213 -10.03 12.24 -3.42
C LEU A 213 -9.97 13.44 -4.38
N LYS A 214 -9.12 14.42 -4.10
CA LYS A 214 -8.90 15.58 -4.96
C LYS A 214 -8.35 15.19 -6.34
N GLU A 215 -7.54 14.13 -6.39
CA GLU A 215 -6.98 13.61 -7.65
C GLU A 215 -7.93 12.62 -8.36
N GLY A 216 -9.16 12.49 -7.89
CA GLY A 216 -10.19 11.67 -8.52
C GLY A 216 -10.17 10.19 -8.12
N ILE A 217 -9.36 9.80 -7.15
CA ILE A 217 -9.40 8.44 -6.61
C ILE A 217 -10.68 8.26 -5.79
N ARG A 218 -11.37 7.15 -6.02
CA ARG A 218 -12.66 6.87 -5.38
C ARG A 218 -12.55 5.69 -4.41
N GLU A 219 -13.51 5.64 -3.48
CA GLU A 219 -13.64 4.56 -2.51
C GLU A 219 -12.33 4.33 -1.73
N VAL A 220 -11.72 5.41 -1.28
CA VAL A 220 -10.50 5.37 -0.48
C VAL A 220 -10.85 4.92 0.93
N ARG A 221 -10.12 3.91 1.41
CA ARG A 221 -10.22 3.44 2.79
C ARG A 221 -8.81 3.34 3.36
N ILE A 222 -8.59 3.93 4.53
CA ILE A 222 -7.29 3.93 5.20
C ILE A 222 -7.44 3.28 6.56
N ALA A 223 -6.64 2.25 6.81
CA ALA A 223 -6.56 1.58 8.09
C ALA A 223 -5.14 1.69 8.63
N TYR A 224 -4.98 1.85 9.94
CA TYR A 224 -3.65 1.97 10.53
C TYR A 224 -3.52 1.21 11.86
N GLY A 225 -2.29 0.75 12.10
CA GLY A 225 -1.93 0.06 13.33
C GLY A 225 -1.58 1.02 14.45
N THR A 226 -0.96 0.49 15.49
CA THR A 226 -0.48 1.28 16.63
C THR A 226 0.95 1.78 16.39
N ILE A 227 1.35 2.81 17.14
CA ILE A 227 2.71 3.33 17.11
C ILE A 227 3.68 2.27 17.62
N VAL A 228 4.74 2.03 16.86
CA VAL A 228 5.87 1.19 17.25
C VAL A 228 7.12 2.06 17.37
N HIS A 229 8.01 1.74 18.31
CA HIS A 229 9.19 2.55 18.62
C HIS A 229 10.49 1.92 18.09
N GLU A 230 10.44 0.70 17.61
CA GLU A 230 11.59 0.00 17.03
C GLU A 230 11.23 -0.56 15.67
N ILE A 231 12.20 -0.51 14.75
CA ILE A 231 11.99 -0.97 13.37
C ILE A 231 11.59 -2.44 13.29
N LYS A 232 12.09 -3.29 14.20
CA LYS A 232 11.72 -4.71 14.26
C LYS A 232 10.21 -4.93 14.51
N GLU A 233 9.51 -3.95 15.05
CA GLU A 233 8.09 -4.02 15.38
C GLU A 233 7.17 -3.50 14.26
N VAL A 234 7.74 -3.02 13.17
CA VAL A 234 6.95 -2.50 12.03
C VAL A 234 6.00 -3.57 11.47
N SER A 235 6.44 -4.83 11.41
CA SER A 235 5.57 -5.94 10.97
C SER A 235 4.33 -6.10 11.84
N ARG A 236 4.44 -5.84 13.15
CA ARG A 236 3.29 -5.85 14.06
C ARG A 236 2.29 -4.75 13.69
N SER A 237 2.74 -3.52 13.50
CA SER A 237 1.87 -2.42 13.09
C SER A 237 1.19 -2.70 11.74
N TYR A 238 1.90 -3.35 10.82
CA TYR A 238 1.34 -3.79 9.55
C TYR A 238 0.22 -4.83 9.72
N LYS A 239 0.45 -5.85 10.53
CA LYS A 239 -0.57 -6.88 10.84
C LYS A 239 -1.80 -6.26 11.49
N GLU A 240 -1.59 -5.30 12.39
CA GLU A 240 -2.66 -4.54 13.02
C GLU A 240 -3.45 -3.71 12.00
N ALA A 241 -2.76 -3.03 11.08
CA ALA A 241 -3.41 -2.26 10.02
C ALA A 241 -4.23 -3.15 9.08
N LYS A 242 -3.72 -4.34 8.72
CA LYS A 242 -4.46 -5.33 7.93
C LYS A 242 -5.74 -5.79 8.63
N MET A 243 -5.63 -6.10 9.90
CA MET A 243 -6.81 -6.49 10.70
C MET A 243 -7.81 -5.33 10.79
N ALA A 244 -7.35 -4.11 11.01
CA ALA A 244 -8.21 -2.92 11.03
C ALA A 244 -8.94 -2.72 9.70
N LEU A 245 -8.26 -2.96 8.57
CA LEU A 245 -8.88 -2.86 7.26
C LEU A 245 -10.00 -3.90 7.08
N ASP A 246 -9.74 -5.16 7.41
CA ASP A 246 -10.71 -6.24 7.27
C ASP A 246 -11.89 -6.08 8.22
N VAL A 247 -11.63 -5.85 9.50
CA VAL A 247 -12.67 -5.62 10.51
C VAL A 247 -13.50 -4.40 10.17
N GLY A 248 -12.86 -3.35 9.67
CA GLY A 248 -13.54 -2.16 9.21
C GLY A 248 -14.51 -2.42 8.06
N LYS A 249 -14.11 -3.19 7.07
CA LYS A 249 -14.99 -3.57 5.96
C LYS A 249 -16.18 -4.42 6.40
N ILE A 250 -15.98 -5.26 7.40
CA ILE A 250 -17.05 -6.14 7.90
C ILE A 250 -18.04 -5.36 8.77
N PHE A 251 -17.56 -4.58 9.74
CA PHE A 251 -18.40 -4.03 10.81
C PHE A 251 -18.57 -2.51 10.77
N PHE A 252 -17.69 -1.80 10.06
CA PHE A 252 -17.66 -0.33 10.02
C PHE A 252 -17.63 0.17 8.58
N ASP A 253 -18.50 -0.38 7.74
CA ASP A 253 -18.51 -0.10 6.30
C ASP A 253 -18.64 1.38 5.95
N GLU A 254 -19.31 2.16 6.79
CA GLU A 254 -19.47 3.60 6.64
C GLU A 254 -18.23 4.43 6.98
N ARG A 255 -17.20 3.82 7.58
CA ARG A 255 -15.97 4.53 7.96
C ARG A 255 -14.89 4.36 6.91
N ASP A 256 -14.31 5.48 6.49
CA ASP A 256 -13.20 5.50 5.54
C ASP A 256 -11.85 5.40 6.22
N ILE A 257 -11.74 5.84 7.47
CA ILE A 257 -10.50 5.81 8.26
C ILE A 257 -10.75 5.00 9.52
N ILE A 258 -9.92 3.98 9.73
CA ILE A 258 -10.11 2.99 10.79
C ILE A 258 -8.79 2.77 11.53
N ALA A 259 -8.82 2.99 12.85
CA ALA A 259 -7.70 2.70 13.73
C ALA A 259 -7.84 1.29 14.33
N TYR A 260 -6.75 0.55 14.40
CA TYR A 260 -6.72 -0.75 15.07
C TYR A 260 -7.22 -0.68 16.53
N SER A 261 -6.88 0.39 17.25
CA SER A 261 -7.28 0.59 18.64
C SER A 261 -8.79 0.81 18.83
N GLU A 262 -9.55 1.07 17.77
CA GLU A 262 -10.99 1.40 17.82
C GLU A 262 -11.89 0.29 17.30
N LEU A 263 -11.38 -0.92 17.12
CA LEU A 263 -12.15 -2.03 16.55
C LEU A 263 -13.16 -2.65 17.53
N GLY A 264 -12.88 -2.57 18.82
CA GLY A 264 -13.79 -3.08 19.84
C GLY A 264 -14.08 -4.58 19.70
N ILE A 265 -15.34 -4.94 19.83
CA ILE A 265 -15.82 -6.33 19.76
C ILE A 265 -15.54 -6.95 18.37
N GLY A 266 -15.54 -6.16 17.31
CA GLY A 266 -15.25 -6.63 15.95
C GLY A 266 -13.91 -7.35 15.86
N ARG A 267 -12.90 -6.87 16.59
CA ARG A 267 -11.58 -7.52 16.64
C ARG A 267 -11.63 -8.91 17.28
N LEU A 268 -12.43 -9.08 18.32
CA LEU A 268 -12.61 -10.39 18.96
C LEU A 268 -13.31 -11.37 18.02
N ILE A 269 -14.37 -10.95 17.37
CA ILE A 269 -15.16 -11.81 16.48
C ILE A 269 -14.34 -12.22 15.27
N TYR A 270 -13.56 -11.34 14.69
CA TYR A 270 -12.69 -11.62 13.54
C TYR A 270 -11.67 -12.73 13.81
N GLN A 271 -11.33 -12.98 15.08
CA GLN A 271 -10.38 -14.02 15.49
C GLN A 271 -11.03 -15.36 15.85
N LEU A 272 -12.36 -15.45 15.79
CA LEU A 272 -13.06 -16.69 16.12
C LEU A 272 -12.93 -17.73 15.00
N PRO A 273 -12.64 -18.98 15.35
CA PRO A 273 -12.67 -20.06 14.36
C PRO A 273 -14.06 -20.22 13.73
N ILE A 274 -14.11 -20.43 12.43
CA ILE A 274 -15.38 -20.60 11.70
C ILE A 274 -16.24 -21.74 12.24
N PRO A 275 -15.68 -22.92 12.59
CA PRO A 275 -16.50 -23.99 13.21
C PRO A 275 -17.20 -23.56 14.50
N LEU A 276 -16.54 -22.75 15.33
CA LEU A 276 -17.13 -22.18 16.55
C LEU A 276 -18.28 -21.22 16.21
N CYS A 277 -18.10 -20.38 15.19
CA CYS A 277 -19.14 -19.49 14.71
C CYS A 277 -20.38 -20.24 14.24
N LYS A 278 -20.20 -21.29 13.46
CA LYS A 278 -21.30 -22.14 12.96
C LYS A 278 -22.04 -22.80 14.09
N MET A 279 -21.33 -23.32 15.07
CA MET A 279 -21.92 -23.96 16.25
C MET A 279 -22.76 -22.96 17.05
N PHE A 280 -22.22 -21.77 17.31
CA PHE A 280 -22.90 -20.69 18.04
C PHE A 280 -24.20 -20.26 17.36
N ILE A 281 -24.19 -20.04 16.05
CA ILE A 281 -25.38 -19.66 15.28
C ILE A 281 -26.45 -20.79 15.33
N ARG A 282 -26.03 -22.04 15.23
CA ARG A 282 -26.94 -23.18 15.32
C ARG A 282 -27.59 -23.28 16.69
N GLU A 283 -26.86 -23.05 17.77
CA GLU A 283 -27.40 -23.07 19.14
C GLU A 283 -28.45 -21.99 19.36
N ILE A 284 -28.26 -20.81 18.78
CA ILE A 284 -29.17 -19.67 18.98
C ILE A 284 -30.37 -19.73 18.06
N PHE A 285 -30.20 -20.02 16.78
CA PHE A 285 -31.25 -19.93 15.78
C PHE A 285 -31.76 -21.29 15.29
N GLY A 286 -31.18 -22.38 15.78
CA GLY A 286 -31.52 -23.73 15.32
C GLY A 286 -31.18 -23.91 13.84
N GLY A 287 -32.15 -24.35 13.05
CA GLY A 287 -31.98 -24.49 11.60
C GLY A 287 -32.24 -23.19 10.80
N LYS A 288 -32.54 -22.10 11.47
CA LYS A 288 -32.80 -20.80 10.83
C LYS A 288 -31.55 -19.93 10.89
N SER A 289 -31.38 -19.06 9.90
CA SER A 289 -30.29 -18.10 9.86
C SER A 289 -30.82 -16.69 10.10
N PRO A 290 -30.03 -15.79 10.77
CA PRO A 290 -30.37 -14.35 10.81
C PRO A 290 -30.51 -13.72 9.43
N ASP A 291 -29.97 -14.35 8.39
CA ASP A 291 -30.12 -13.92 7.00
C ASP A 291 -31.54 -14.07 6.47
N ASP A 292 -32.37 -14.87 7.13
CA ASP A 292 -33.76 -15.05 6.76
C ASP A 292 -34.65 -13.89 7.20
N PHE A 293 -34.11 -12.95 7.97
CA PHE A 293 -34.86 -11.74 8.33
C PHE A 293 -34.92 -10.77 7.15
N ASP A 294 -36.09 -10.18 6.93
CA ASP A 294 -36.25 -9.15 5.93
C ASP A 294 -35.53 -7.86 6.33
N GLU A 295 -35.37 -6.95 5.38
CA GLU A 295 -34.68 -5.67 5.57
C GLU A 295 -35.35 -4.80 6.63
N GLU A 296 -36.69 -4.80 6.67
CA GLU A 296 -37.47 -4.09 7.66
C GLU A 296 -37.17 -4.57 9.08
N THR A 297 -37.13 -5.88 9.29
CA THR A 297 -36.80 -6.48 10.57
C THR A 297 -35.38 -6.14 11.02
N LEU A 298 -34.40 -6.26 10.14
CA LEU A 298 -33.02 -5.92 10.43
C LEU A 298 -32.87 -4.43 10.77
N THR A 299 -33.53 -3.53 10.02
CA THR A 299 -33.53 -2.11 10.31
C THR A 299 -34.10 -1.82 11.70
N THR A 300 -35.19 -2.47 12.05
CA THR A 300 -35.80 -2.35 13.38
C THR A 300 -34.83 -2.76 14.48
N ILE A 301 -34.16 -3.90 14.32
CA ILE A 301 -33.20 -4.43 15.28
C ILE A 301 -32.02 -3.47 15.47
N TYR A 302 -31.42 -3.01 14.39
CA TYR A 302 -30.27 -2.09 14.44
C TYR A 302 -30.64 -0.75 15.07
N LYS A 303 -31.80 -0.19 14.73
CA LYS A 303 -32.30 1.06 15.34
C LYS A 303 -32.56 0.89 16.83
N PHE A 304 -33.11 -0.24 17.22
CA PHE A 304 -33.34 -0.54 18.63
C PHE A 304 -32.04 -0.60 19.43
N PHE A 305 -31.01 -1.22 18.85
CA PHE A 305 -29.66 -1.28 19.46
C PHE A 305 -29.00 0.11 19.50
N GLU A 306 -29.07 0.88 18.43
CA GLU A 306 -28.55 2.25 18.38
C GLU A 306 -29.14 3.13 19.46
N ASN A 307 -30.42 2.94 19.79
CA ASN A 307 -31.15 3.72 20.78
C ASN A 307 -31.09 3.08 22.19
N SER A 308 -30.13 2.19 22.41
CA SER A 308 -29.89 1.57 23.73
C SER A 308 -31.14 0.89 24.30
N LEU A 309 -31.86 0.18 23.46
CA LEU A 309 -33.09 -0.56 23.80
C LEU A 309 -34.26 0.34 24.26
N ASN A 310 -34.28 1.59 23.81
CA ASN A 310 -35.36 2.50 24.10
C ASN A 310 -36.48 2.38 23.08
N VAL A 311 -37.61 1.83 23.51
CA VAL A 311 -38.78 1.57 22.66
C VAL A 311 -39.36 2.88 22.09
N SER A 312 -39.55 3.90 22.93
CA SER A 312 -40.13 5.16 22.51
C SER A 312 -39.30 5.91 21.47
N GLU A 313 -38.01 6.04 21.70
CA GLU A 313 -37.09 6.72 20.77
C GLU A 313 -36.93 5.93 19.46
N THR A 314 -36.86 4.62 19.52
CA THR A 314 -36.77 3.78 18.33
C THR A 314 -38.04 3.88 17.46
N SER A 315 -39.20 3.82 18.07
CA SER A 315 -40.49 3.96 17.33
C SER A 315 -40.59 5.34 16.68
N ARG A 316 -40.15 6.39 17.38
CA ARG A 316 -40.11 7.75 16.82
C ARG A 316 -39.21 7.83 15.58
N GLN A 317 -38.01 7.30 15.66
CA GLN A 317 -37.05 7.34 14.57
C GLN A 317 -37.47 6.47 13.37
N LEU A 318 -38.19 5.38 13.62
CA LEU A 318 -38.73 4.51 12.57
C LEU A 318 -40.08 5.02 12.00
N PHE A 319 -40.64 6.08 12.52
CA PHE A 319 -41.93 6.61 12.13
C PHE A 319 -43.09 5.60 12.27
N ILE A 320 -43.03 4.80 13.31
CA ILE A 320 -44.04 3.79 13.62
C ILE A 320 -44.65 4.04 15.02
N HIS A 321 -45.83 3.49 15.25
CA HIS A 321 -46.44 3.53 16.57
C HIS A 321 -45.68 2.60 17.52
N ARG A 322 -45.61 2.97 18.81
CA ARG A 322 -44.97 2.18 19.86
C ARG A 322 -45.48 0.72 19.85
N ASN A 323 -46.76 0.51 19.72
CA ASN A 323 -47.35 -0.84 19.73
C ASN A 323 -46.90 -1.67 18.53
N THR A 324 -46.61 -1.05 17.40
CA THR A 324 -46.07 -1.72 16.22
C THR A 324 -44.65 -2.24 16.50
N LEU A 325 -43.82 -1.44 17.17
CA LEU A 325 -42.48 -1.88 17.56
C LEU A 325 -42.54 -3.02 18.57
N VAL A 326 -43.41 -2.91 19.59
CA VAL A 326 -43.60 -3.97 20.57
C VAL A 326 -44.05 -5.28 19.90
N TYR A 327 -44.96 -5.21 18.95
CA TYR A 327 -45.42 -6.36 18.16
C TYR A 327 -44.25 -7.00 17.40
N ARG A 328 -43.38 -6.21 16.77
CA ARG A 328 -42.20 -6.72 16.05
C ARG A 328 -41.22 -7.41 17.00
N LEU A 329 -40.99 -6.83 18.18
CA LEU A 329 -40.11 -7.43 19.21
C LEU A 329 -40.69 -8.73 19.76
N ASP A 330 -42.00 -8.80 19.99
CA ASP A 330 -42.68 -10.02 20.42
C ASP A 330 -42.61 -11.10 19.36
N LYS A 331 -42.74 -10.75 18.10
CA LYS A 331 -42.62 -11.68 16.97
C LYS A 331 -41.19 -12.26 16.87
N LEU A 332 -40.18 -11.46 17.09
CA LEU A 332 -38.79 -11.90 17.15
C LEU A 332 -38.56 -12.87 18.31
N GLN A 333 -39.10 -12.56 19.49
CA GLN A 333 -39.01 -13.43 20.64
C GLN A 333 -39.66 -14.82 20.37
N LYS A 334 -40.81 -14.85 19.72
CA LYS A 334 -41.46 -16.10 19.33
C LYS A 334 -40.64 -16.93 18.35
N SER A 335 -40.00 -16.27 17.38
CA SER A 335 -39.25 -16.97 16.34
C SER A 335 -37.86 -17.41 16.78
N THR A 336 -37.20 -16.64 17.66
CA THR A 336 -35.79 -16.87 18.06
C THR A 336 -35.62 -17.32 19.51
N GLY A 337 -36.62 -17.10 20.35
CA GLY A 337 -36.50 -17.33 21.79
C GLY A 337 -35.78 -16.18 22.53
N LEU A 338 -35.37 -15.14 21.84
CA LEU A 338 -34.65 -13.99 22.41
C LEU A 338 -35.54 -12.75 22.47
N ASP A 339 -35.70 -12.19 23.66
CA ASP A 339 -36.37 -10.89 23.87
C ASP A 339 -35.36 -9.79 23.87
N LEU A 340 -35.32 -8.99 22.81
CA LEU A 340 -34.35 -7.90 22.64
C LEU A 340 -34.48 -6.77 23.68
N ARG A 341 -35.58 -6.73 24.44
CA ARG A 341 -35.75 -5.80 25.55
C ARG A 341 -34.98 -6.22 26.80
N VAL A 342 -34.57 -7.49 26.87
CA VAL A 342 -33.69 -8.04 27.90
C VAL A 342 -32.26 -7.87 27.46
N PHE A 343 -31.44 -7.20 28.27
CA PHE A 343 -30.07 -6.85 27.89
C PHE A 343 -29.21 -8.05 27.49
N GLU A 344 -29.28 -9.15 28.25
CA GLU A 344 -28.50 -10.36 27.93
C GLU A 344 -28.92 -10.97 26.57
N ASP A 345 -30.20 -11.00 26.28
CA ASP A 345 -30.71 -11.48 25.00
C ASP A 345 -30.32 -10.55 23.85
N ALA A 346 -30.36 -9.26 24.10
CA ALA A 346 -29.93 -8.24 23.13
C ALA A 346 -28.46 -8.38 22.75
N ILE A 347 -27.57 -8.58 23.74
CA ILE A 347 -26.15 -8.83 23.50
C ILE A 347 -25.97 -10.09 22.68
N THR A 348 -26.61 -11.17 23.07
CA THR A 348 -26.52 -12.46 22.36
C THR A 348 -26.93 -12.30 20.89
N PHE A 349 -28.03 -11.59 20.66
CA PHE A 349 -28.53 -11.34 19.31
C PHE A 349 -27.58 -10.47 18.49
N LYS A 350 -27.06 -9.40 19.10
CA LYS A 350 -26.08 -8.50 18.44
C LYS A 350 -24.83 -9.24 18.02
N ILE A 351 -24.27 -10.04 18.94
CA ILE A 351 -23.08 -10.86 18.64
C ILE A 351 -23.39 -11.85 17.53
N ALA A 352 -24.56 -12.49 17.55
CA ALA A 352 -24.96 -13.41 16.50
C ALA A 352 -25.01 -12.73 15.12
N LEU A 353 -25.56 -11.53 15.03
CA LEU A 353 -25.57 -10.76 13.78
C LEU A 353 -24.16 -10.41 13.30
N MET A 354 -23.27 -10.06 14.20
CA MET A 354 -21.87 -9.77 13.87
C MET A 354 -21.14 -11.04 13.39
N VAL A 355 -21.36 -12.16 14.06
CA VAL A 355 -20.78 -13.46 13.67
C VAL A 355 -21.25 -13.87 12.27
N VAL A 356 -22.51 -13.65 11.93
CA VAL A 356 -23.03 -13.93 10.58
C VAL A 356 -22.36 -13.04 9.53
N LYS A 357 -22.21 -11.75 9.80
CA LYS A 357 -21.48 -10.85 8.89
C LYS A 357 -20.04 -11.31 8.65
N TYR A 358 -19.36 -11.73 9.71
CA TYR A 358 -18.00 -12.23 9.64
C TYR A 358 -17.92 -13.51 8.79
N MET A 359 -18.82 -14.46 9.03
CA MET A 359 -18.87 -15.73 8.28
C MET A 359 -19.10 -15.47 6.78
N LYS A 360 -20.01 -14.58 6.42
CA LYS A 360 -20.27 -14.18 5.03
C LYS A 360 -19.04 -13.56 4.37
N TYR A 361 -18.37 -12.67 5.08
CA TYR A 361 -17.15 -12.05 4.59
C TYR A 361 -16.08 -13.11 4.28
N MET A 362 -15.87 -14.05 5.18
CA MET A 362 -14.88 -15.10 5.00
C MET A 362 -15.22 -16.03 3.84
N GLU A 363 -16.49 -16.38 3.65
CA GLU A 363 -16.94 -17.19 2.50
C GLU A 363 -16.68 -16.49 1.16
N THR A 364 -16.82 -15.15 1.10
CA THR A 364 -16.59 -14.38 -0.12
C THR A 364 -15.12 -14.32 -0.50
N TYR A 365 -14.20 -14.40 0.47
CA TYR A 365 -12.75 -14.25 0.24
C TYR A 365 -11.98 -15.57 0.26
N GLU A 366 -12.63 -16.72 0.47
CA GLU A 366 -12.01 -18.05 0.41
C GLU A 366 -11.93 -18.63 -1.02
N TYR A 367 -12.36 -17.90 -2.06
CA TYR A 367 -12.32 -18.34 -3.45
C TYR A 367 -11.43 -17.46 -4.32
#